data_2395c6708fa996ac6381ec29fbfeb088
#
_entry.id   2395c6708fa996ac6381ec29fbfeb088
#
_cell.length_a   1.000
_cell.length_b   1.000
_cell.length_c   1.000
_cell.angle_alpha   90.00
_cell.angle_beta   90.00
_cell.angle_gamma   90.00
#
_symmetry.space_group_name_H-M   'P 1'
#
loop_
_entity.id
_entity.type
_entity.pdbx_description
1 polymer ?
#
loop_
_entity_poly.entity_id
_entity_poly.type
_entity_poly.pdbx_seq_one_letter_code
_entity_poly.pdbx_strand_id
1 'polypeptide(L)'
;MQPNPFSTRYIQPGAISYECFDGGNVTRLADRFVNLPSQRGSIIGPHGSGKSTLVASLVSEIRFFRPESQIHLLRFSTDRSASRSLRTSVREWTPGSIAILDGYEQLKFWSRVLVEWTARSRSICVLATAHQPIRGFETIWETSVNESSSHWVVEKLLQQTGSPDAINELLQSEDWARSREKHGQNLRESLFDMYDWWQHKVARRTPP
;
A
#
# COMPACT_ATOMS: atom_id res chain seq x y z
N MET A 1 24.08 -17.63 -2.71
CA MET A 1 23.97 -16.25 -3.19
C MET A 1 23.00 -15.50 -2.29
N GLN A 2 23.39 -14.39 -1.67
CA GLN A 2 22.53 -13.63 -0.77
C GLN A 2 21.43 -12.94 -1.59
N PRO A 3 20.14 -13.04 -1.19
CA PRO A 3 19.05 -12.44 -1.96
C PRO A 3 19.15 -10.91 -1.93
N ASN A 4 18.76 -10.26 -3.04
CA ASN A 4 18.73 -8.81 -3.08
C ASN A 4 17.48 -8.30 -2.32
N PRO A 5 17.65 -7.54 -1.21
CA PRO A 5 16.54 -7.01 -0.41
C PRO A 5 15.63 -6.06 -1.17
N PHE A 6 16.16 -5.40 -2.21
CA PHE A 6 15.46 -4.42 -3.02
C PHE A 6 14.83 -5.01 -4.28
N SER A 7 14.75 -6.34 -4.38
CA SER A 7 14.02 -6.98 -5.47
C SER A 7 12.50 -6.80 -5.30
N THR A 8 11.76 -6.85 -6.40
CA THR A 8 10.29 -6.70 -6.42
C THR A 8 9.57 -7.63 -5.46
N ARG A 9 10.16 -8.82 -5.18
CA ARG A 9 9.62 -9.80 -4.22
C ARG A 9 9.46 -9.22 -2.81
N TYR A 10 10.41 -8.40 -2.36
CA TYR A 10 10.45 -7.85 -1.00
C TYR A 10 9.83 -6.45 -0.90
N ILE A 11 9.73 -5.73 -2.03
CA ILE A 11 9.14 -4.37 -2.08
C ILE A 11 7.64 -4.39 -2.43
N GLN A 12 7.06 -5.54 -2.77
CA GLN A 12 5.64 -5.63 -3.09
C GLN A 12 4.75 -5.29 -1.88
N PRO A 13 3.54 -4.74 -2.10
CA PRO A 13 2.59 -4.47 -1.02
C PRO A 13 2.27 -5.71 -0.19
N GLY A 14 2.43 -5.60 1.14
CA GLY A 14 2.20 -6.69 2.08
C GLY A 14 3.42 -7.56 2.38
N ALA A 15 4.56 -7.37 1.70
CA ALA A 15 5.81 -8.04 2.06
C ALA A 15 6.38 -7.54 3.41
N ILE A 16 6.10 -6.29 3.75
CA ILE A 16 6.36 -5.67 5.05
C ILE A 16 5.04 -5.15 5.59
N SER A 17 4.76 -5.31 6.88
CA SER A 17 3.60 -4.70 7.53
C SER A 17 3.72 -3.18 7.49
N TYR A 18 2.59 -2.47 7.40
CA TYR A 18 2.59 -1.02 7.47
C TYR A 18 2.76 -0.55 8.92
N GLU A 19 3.61 0.45 9.14
CA GLU A 19 3.80 1.10 10.42
C GLU A 19 3.27 2.54 10.36
N CYS A 20 2.51 2.94 11.38
CA CYS A 20 1.95 4.29 11.49
C CYS A 20 2.90 5.15 12.34
N PHE A 21 3.64 6.06 11.73
CA PHE A 21 4.63 6.90 12.43
C PHE A 21 4.03 8.14 13.11
N ASP A 22 2.80 8.51 12.74
CA ASP A 22 2.12 9.72 13.24
C ASP A 22 1.16 9.42 14.41
N GLY A 23 1.50 8.41 15.24
CA GLY A 23 0.68 8.03 16.41
C GLY A 23 -0.58 7.25 16.06
N GLY A 24 -0.73 6.83 14.81
CA GLY A 24 -1.81 5.94 14.37
C GLY A 24 -1.55 4.49 14.76
N ASN A 25 -2.56 3.64 14.54
CA ASN A 25 -2.46 2.20 14.70
C ASN A 25 -3.38 1.53 13.67
N VAL A 26 -2.87 0.52 12.96
CA VAL A 26 -3.60 -0.17 11.88
C VAL A 26 -4.91 -0.77 12.39
N THR A 27 -4.91 -1.34 13.60
CA THR A 27 -6.10 -1.91 14.24
C THR A 27 -7.17 -0.83 14.48
N ARG A 28 -6.77 0.36 14.99
CA ARG A 28 -7.70 1.49 15.17
C ARG A 28 -8.24 2.02 13.86
N LEU A 29 -7.43 2.03 12.81
CA LEU A 29 -7.88 2.42 11.47
C LEU A 29 -8.91 1.43 10.91
N ALA A 30 -8.70 0.14 11.11
CA ALA A 30 -9.65 -0.89 10.72
C ALA A 30 -10.97 -0.76 11.51
N ASP A 31 -10.91 -0.60 12.83
CA ASP A 31 -12.07 -0.36 13.67
C ASP A 31 -12.86 0.88 13.22
N ARG A 32 -12.15 2.01 13.02
CA ARG A 32 -12.75 3.24 12.49
C ARG A 32 -13.45 2.99 11.16
N PHE A 33 -12.79 2.29 10.22
CA PHE A 33 -13.34 2.02 8.90
C PHE A 33 -14.63 1.19 8.97
N VAL A 34 -14.64 0.08 9.73
CA VAL A 34 -15.80 -0.81 9.78
C VAL A 34 -17.01 -0.21 10.50
N ASN A 35 -16.79 0.85 11.30
CA ASN A 35 -17.80 1.59 12.03
C ASN A 35 -18.17 2.93 11.38
N LEU A 36 -17.68 3.24 10.19
CA LEU A 36 -18.04 4.48 9.48
C LEU A 36 -19.53 4.53 9.16
N PRO A 37 -20.28 5.55 9.60
CA PRO A 37 -21.69 5.70 9.25
C PRO A 37 -21.93 5.79 7.74
N SER A 38 -21.01 6.41 7.02
CA SER A 38 -21.06 6.54 5.55
C SER A 38 -20.78 5.22 4.83
N GLN A 39 -20.17 4.23 5.49
CA GLN A 39 -19.64 3.01 4.90
C GLN A 39 -18.65 3.27 3.76
N ARG A 40 -18.01 4.45 3.73
CA ARG A 40 -17.10 4.89 2.68
C ARG A 40 -15.85 5.50 3.27
N GLY A 41 -14.77 4.72 3.30
CA GLY A 41 -13.46 5.17 3.75
C GLY A 41 -12.48 5.35 2.60
N SER A 42 -11.55 6.28 2.73
CA SER A 42 -10.44 6.44 1.79
C SER A 42 -9.10 6.56 2.49
N ILE A 43 -8.08 6.00 1.87
CA ILE A 43 -6.67 6.21 2.20
C ILE A 43 -6.09 7.04 1.06
N ILE A 44 -5.54 8.19 1.38
CA ILE A 44 -4.95 9.10 0.38
C ILE A 44 -3.44 9.23 0.57
N GLY A 45 -2.77 9.76 -0.43
CA GLY A 45 -1.33 10.06 -0.39
C GLY A 45 -0.62 9.90 -1.72
N PRO A 46 0.63 10.33 -1.83
CA PRO A 46 1.39 10.30 -3.08
C PRO A 46 1.69 8.87 -3.58
N HIS A 47 2.23 8.78 -4.81
CA HIS A 47 2.74 7.51 -5.33
C HIS A 47 3.86 6.97 -4.44
N GLY A 48 3.90 5.65 -4.24
CA GLY A 48 4.96 4.99 -3.49
C GLY A 48 4.99 5.28 -1.98
N SER A 49 3.97 5.97 -1.42
CA SER A 49 3.88 6.31 0.00
C SER A 49 3.38 5.18 0.92
N GLY A 50 3.10 3.99 0.36
CA GLY A 50 2.69 2.84 1.16
C GLY A 50 1.18 2.59 1.27
N LYS A 51 0.31 3.28 0.51
CA LYS A 51 -1.16 3.05 0.51
C LYS A 51 -1.55 1.58 0.34
N SER A 52 -1.00 0.91 -0.67
CA SER A 52 -1.27 -0.51 -0.94
C SER A 52 -0.72 -1.44 0.14
N THR A 53 0.37 -1.04 0.81
CA THR A 53 0.94 -1.76 1.97
C THR A 53 0.02 -1.62 3.18
N LEU A 54 -0.50 -0.42 3.43
CA LEU A 54 -1.49 -0.19 4.49
C LEU A 54 -2.77 -0.99 4.22
N VAL A 55 -3.27 -1.00 2.98
CA VAL A 55 -4.41 -1.85 2.59
C VAL A 55 -4.15 -3.32 2.92
N ALA A 56 -2.97 -3.85 2.59
CA ALA A 56 -2.62 -5.24 2.88
C ALA A 56 -2.65 -5.53 4.39
N SER A 57 -2.14 -4.61 5.22
CA SER A 57 -2.18 -4.73 6.69
C SER A 57 -3.61 -4.61 7.23
N LEU A 58 -4.42 -3.71 6.68
CA LEU A 58 -5.82 -3.52 7.10
C LEU A 58 -6.71 -4.72 6.81
N VAL A 59 -6.47 -5.49 5.74
CA VAL A 59 -7.28 -6.68 5.41
C VAL A 59 -7.35 -7.67 6.56
N SER A 60 -6.21 -7.92 7.24
CA SER A 60 -6.16 -8.84 8.38
C SER A 60 -6.95 -8.32 9.57
N GLU A 61 -6.82 -7.02 9.87
CA GLU A 61 -7.54 -6.37 10.96
C GLU A 61 -9.05 -6.27 10.68
N ILE A 62 -9.44 -5.96 9.45
CA ILE A 62 -10.84 -5.91 9.04
C ILE A 62 -11.49 -7.29 9.20
N ARG A 63 -10.80 -8.37 8.85
CA ARG A 63 -11.30 -9.74 9.07
C ARG A 63 -11.51 -10.06 10.55
N PHE A 64 -10.67 -9.52 11.42
CA PHE A 64 -10.84 -9.68 12.87
C PHE A 64 -12.12 -8.99 13.36
N PHE A 65 -12.42 -7.75 12.92
CA PHE A 65 -13.62 -7.01 13.32
C PHE A 65 -14.89 -7.46 12.61
N ARG A 66 -14.79 -8.01 11.41
CA ARG A 66 -15.92 -8.43 10.56
C ARG A 66 -15.67 -9.83 9.97
N PRO A 67 -15.59 -10.88 10.81
CA PRO A 67 -15.21 -12.23 10.37
C PRO A 67 -16.19 -12.82 9.35
N GLU A 68 -17.48 -12.46 9.43
CA GLU A 68 -18.53 -12.96 8.52
C GLU A 68 -18.60 -12.17 7.20
N SER A 69 -17.89 -11.04 7.08
CA SER A 69 -17.95 -10.21 5.87
C SER A 69 -17.04 -10.76 4.78
N GLN A 70 -17.59 -10.94 3.59
CA GLN A 70 -16.79 -11.24 2.41
C GLN A 70 -15.98 -10.00 1.99
N ILE A 71 -14.66 -10.14 1.82
CA ILE A 71 -13.78 -9.05 1.40
C ILE A 71 -13.39 -9.24 -0.05
N HIS A 72 -13.72 -8.26 -0.89
CA HIS A 72 -13.33 -8.18 -2.29
C HIS A 72 -12.21 -7.15 -2.47
N LEU A 73 -10.98 -7.61 -2.69
CA LEU A 73 -9.84 -6.73 -2.94
C LEU A 73 -9.58 -6.63 -4.45
N LEU A 74 -9.71 -5.44 -4.99
CA LEU A 74 -9.44 -5.11 -6.39
C LEU A 74 -8.30 -4.09 -6.47
N ARG A 75 -7.26 -4.42 -7.23
CA ARG A 75 -6.17 -3.51 -7.55
C ARG A 75 -6.29 -3.04 -8.99
N PHE A 76 -6.28 -1.72 -9.17
CA PHE A 76 -6.38 -1.10 -10.48
C PHE A 76 -5.03 -0.51 -10.88
N SER A 77 -4.61 -0.86 -12.07
CA SER A 77 -3.50 -0.23 -12.78
C SER A 77 -4.03 0.56 -13.97
N THR A 78 -3.16 1.30 -14.65
CA THR A 78 -3.50 2.06 -15.87
C THR A 78 -3.97 1.18 -17.04
N ASP A 79 -3.99 -0.13 -16.86
CA ASP A 79 -4.38 -1.08 -17.88
C ASP A 79 -5.92 -1.10 -18.08
N ARG A 80 -6.34 -1.33 -19.33
CA ARG A 80 -7.76 -1.40 -19.74
C ARG A 80 -8.56 -2.52 -19.08
N SER A 81 -7.90 -3.44 -18.39
CA SER A 81 -8.53 -4.57 -17.68
C SER A 81 -9.32 -4.14 -16.42
N ALA A 82 -8.98 -2.99 -15.81
CA ALA A 82 -9.57 -2.51 -14.56
C ALA A 82 -11.11 -2.46 -14.57
N SER A 83 -11.71 -1.90 -15.63
CA SER A 83 -13.18 -1.80 -15.74
C SER A 83 -13.85 -3.16 -15.94
N ARG A 84 -13.19 -4.13 -16.57
CA ARG A 84 -13.72 -5.49 -16.76
C ARG A 84 -13.67 -6.26 -15.44
N SER A 85 -12.54 -6.23 -14.74
CA SER A 85 -12.37 -6.87 -13.43
C SER A 85 -13.39 -6.34 -12.42
N LEU A 86 -13.63 -5.02 -12.40
CA LEU A 86 -14.63 -4.41 -11.56
C LEU A 86 -16.04 -4.93 -11.86
N ARG A 87 -16.46 -4.95 -13.15
CA ARG A 87 -17.80 -5.40 -13.54
C ARG A 87 -18.07 -6.85 -13.16
N THR A 88 -17.06 -7.71 -13.23
CA THR A 88 -17.16 -9.10 -12.79
C THR A 88 -17.31 -9.17 -11.27
N SER A 89 -16.43 -8.51 -10.54
CA SER A 89 -16.44 -8.53 -9.09
C SER A 89 -17.71 -7.94 -8.47
N VAL A 90 -18.22 -6.83 -9.01
CA VAL A 90 -19.46 -6.18 -8.51
C VAL A 90 -20.68 -7.12 -8.53
N ARG A 91 -20.72 -8.10 -9.41
CA ARG A 91 -21.81 -9.10 -9.45
C ARG A 91 -21.81 -10.01 -8.23
N GLU A 92 -20.64 -10.26 -7.66
CA GLU A 92 -20.40 -11.14 -6.52
C GLU A 92 -20.57 -10.41 -5.18
N TRP A 93 -20.69 -9.08 -5.16
CA TRP A 93 -20.85 -8.32 -3.92
C TRP A 93 -22.21 -8.60 -3.29
N THR A 94 -22.18 -9.23 -2.13
CA THR A 94 -23.38 -9.52 -1.33
C THR A 94 -23.61 -8.44 -0.27
N PRO A 95 -24.85 -8.25 0.23
CA PRO A 95 -25.12 -7.32 1.32
C PRO A 95 -24.20 -7.56 2.53
N GLY A 96 -23.62 -6.48 3.07
CA GLY A 96 -22.68 -6.55 4.19
C GLY A 96 -21.25 -6.95 3.82
N SER A 97 -20.94 -7.19 2.53
CA SER A 97 -19.55 -7.40 2.10
C SER A 97 -18.74 -6.10 2.13
N ILE A 98 -17.43 -6.23 2.02
CA ILE A 98 -16.48 -5.12 2.04
C ILE A 98 -15.72 -5.14 0.71
N ALA A 99 -15.79 -4.03 -0.03
CA ALA A 99 -15.03 -3.82 -1.27
C ALA A 99 -13.83 -2.91 -1.00
N ILE A 100 -12.63 -3.40 -1.28
CA ILE A 100 -11.38 -2.64 -1.17
C ILE A 100 -10.87 -2.36 -2.58
N LEU A 101 -10.80 -1.07 -2.94
CA LEU A 101 -10.52 -0.57 -4.28
C LEU A 101 -9.17 0.16 -4.29
N ASP A 102 -8.08 -0.58 -4.52
CA ASP A 102 -6.73 -0.03 -4.53
C ASP A 102 -6.42 0.60 -5.90
N GLY A 103 -6.21 1.93 -5.94
CA GLY A 103 -6.05 2.72 -7.16
C GLY A 103 -7.38 3.23 -7.73
N TYR A 104 -8.30 3.67 -6.89
CA TYR A 104 -9.65 4.14 -7.28
C TYR A 104 -9.61 5.25 -8.34
N GLU A 105 -8.59 6.08 -8.35
CA GLU A 105 -8.39 7.14 -9.34
C GLU A 105 -8.23 6.61 -10.78
N GLN A 106 -7.83 5.35 -10.95
CA GLN A 106 -7.70 4.70 -12.27
C GLN A 106 -9.07 4.31 -12.87
N LEU A 107 -10.12 4.32 -12.05
CA LEU A 107 -11.46 4.00 -12.52
C LEU A 107 -12.05 5.13 -13.34
N LYS A 108 -12.62 4.79 -14.50
CA LYS A 108 -13.40 5.72 -15.32
C LYS A 108 -14.67 6.15 -14.60
N PHE A 109 -15.21 7.31 -14.98
CA PHE A 109 -16.40 7.88 -14.38
C PHE A 109 -17.55 6.86 -14.22
N TRP A 110 -17.92 6.15 -15.29
CA TRP A 110 -19.02 5.17 -15.24
C TRP A 110 -18.74 3.98 -14.32
N SER A 111 -17.48 3.60 -14.18
CA SER A 111 -17.07 2.55 -13.22
C SER A 111 -17.25 3.02 -11.78
N ARG A 112 -16.93 4.29 -11.48
CA ARG A 112 -17.18 4.89 -10.16
C ARG A 112 -18.66 4.98 -9.85
N VAL A 113 -19.50 5.39 -10.83
CA VAL A 113 -20.96 5.41 -10.69
C VAL A 113 -21.49 4.00 -10.38
N LEU A 114 -21.00 2.97 -11.06
CA LEU A 114 -21.38 1.58 -10.80
C LEU A 114 -21.03 1.15 -9.37
N VAL A 115 -19.81 1.47 -8.89
CA VAL A 115 -19.40 1.21 -7.49
C VAL A 115 -20.36 1.88 -6.52
N GLU A 116 -20.59 3.18 -6.68
CA GLU A 116 -21.44 3.97 -5.78
C GLU A 116 -22.88 3.45 -5.74
N TRP A 117 -23.45 3.17 -6.90
CA TRP A 117 -24.81 2.64 -7.00
C TRP A 117 -24.92 1.25 -6.33
N THR A 118 -23.99 0.33 -6.65
CA THR A 118 -24.00 -1.02 -6.07
C THR A 118 -23.78 -0.98 -4.57
N ALA A 119 -22.81 -0.18 -4.12
CA ALA A 119 -22.49 -0.09 -2.70
C ALA A 119 -23.67 0.46 -1.88
N ARG A 120 -24.42 1.43 -2.41
CA ARG A 120 -25.63 1.94 -1.76
C ARG A 120 -26.77 0.93 -1.78
N SER A 121 -27.05 0.32 -2.94
CA SER A 121 -28.18 -0.60 -3.11
C SER A 121 -28.03 -1.90 -2.31
N ARG A 122 -26.80 -2.32 -2.01
CA ARG A 122 -26.50 -3.57 -1.30
C ARG A 122 -25.85 -3.38 0.07
N SER A 123 -25.76 -2.14 0.58
CA SER A 123 -25.10 -1.84 1.87
C SER A 123 -23.67 -2.40 1.94
N ILE A 124 -22.87 -2.13 0.90
CA ILE A 124 -21.46 -2.55 0.82
C ILE A 124 -20.58 -1.48 1.47
N CYS A 125 -19.71 -1.87 2.40
CA CYS A 125 -18.64 -1.00 2.88
C CYS A 125 -17.54 -0.89 1.81
N VAL A 126 -17.14 0.34 1.47
CA VAL A 126 -16.09 0.58 0.46
C VAL A 126 -14.90 1.28 1.07
N LEU A 127 -13.71 0.68 0.93
CA LEU A 127 -12.42 1.31 1.22
C LEU A 127 -11.71 1.58 -0.11
N ALA A 128 -11.32 2.80 -0.37
CA ALA A 128 -10.63 3.19 -1.60
C ALA A 128 -9.27 3.80 -1.33
N THR A 129 -8.27 3.54 -2.18
CA THR A 129 -7.03 4.32 -2.18
C THR A 129 -7.02 5.31 -3.34
N ALA A 130 -6.49 6.52 -3.11
CA ALA A 130 -6.34 7.55 -4.13
C ALA A 130 -5.18 8.50 -3.82
N HIS A 131 -4.83 9.37 -4.78
CA HIS A 131 -3.82 10.42 -4.55
C HIS A 131 -4.40 11.66 -3.87
N GLN A 132 -5.69 11.88 -4.01
CA GLN A 132 -6.41 13.04 -3.49
C GLN A 132 -7.73 12.60 -2.82
N PRO A 133 -8.31 13.42 -1.94
CA PRO A 133 -9.59 13.13 -1.33
C PRO A 133 -10.67 12.78 -2.36
N ILE A 134 -11.47 11.75 -2.07
CA ILE A 134 -12.54 11.27 -2.94
C ILE A 134 -13.86 11.87 -2.44
N ARG A 135 -14.59 12.54 -3.33
CA ARG A 135 -15.91 13.10 -2.99
C ARG A 135 -16.85 12.00 -2.47
N GLY A 136 -17.42 12.19 -1.29
CA GLY A 136 -18.35 11.25 -0.67
C GLY A 136 -17.67 10.11 0.11
N PHE A 137 -16.34 10.13 0.23
CA PHE A 137 -15.58 9.23 1.11
C PHE A 137 -15.01 10.03 2.27
N GLU A 138 -14.97 9.42 3.45
CA GLU A 138 -14.24 9.94 4.59
C GLU A 138 -12.78 9.50 4.51
N THR A 139 -11.86 10.45 4.58
CA THR A 139 -10.42 10.11 4.66
C THR A 139 -10.14 9.54 6.03
N ILE A 140 -9.81 8.26 6.09
CA ILE A 140 -9.44 7.58 7.34
C ILE A 140 -7.95 7.69 7.64
N TRP A 141 -7.12 7.81 6.61
CA TRP A 141 -5.68 7.96 6.74
C TRP A 141 -5.07 8.67 5.54
N GLU A 142 -4.03 9.45 5.80
CA GLU A 142 -3.17 10.04 4.79
C GLU A 142 -1.76 9.46 4.93
N THR A 143 -1.26 8.80 3.89
CA THR A 143 0.09 8.24 3.88
C THR A 143 1.10 9.29 3.42
N SER A 144 2.18 9.43 4.18
CA SER A 144 3.34 10.24 3.83
C SER A 144 4.63 9.45 4.03
N VAL A 145 5.70 9.90 3.40
CA VAL A 145 7.04 9.34 3.59
C VAL A 145 7.92 10.39 4.22
N ASN A 146 8.32 10.15 5.45
CA ASN A 146 9.32 10.92 6.17
C ASN A 146 10.61 10.10 6.35
N GLU A 147 11.60 10.68 6.98
CA GLU A 147 12.89 10.04 7.22
C GLU A 147 12.72 8.78 8.08
N SER A 148 11.97 8.88 9.19
CA SER A 148 11.75 7.75 10.11
C SER A 148 11.06 6.58 9.41
N SER A 149 10.03 6.83 8.60
CA SER A 149 9.33 5.78 7.85
C SER A 149 10.22 5.13 6.79
N SER A 150 11.04 5.92 6.10
CA SER A 150 11.96 5.39 5.08
C SER A 150 13.08 4.56 5.69
N HIS A 151 13.65 4.99 6.82
CA HIS A 151 14.66 4.24 7.57
C HIS A 151 14.11 2.91 8.09
N TRP A 152 12.92 2.94 8.68
CA TRP A 152 12.26 1.73 9.17
C TRP A 152 12.02 0.69 8.06
N VAL A 153 11.56 1.13 6.88
CA VAL A 153 11.36 0.22 5.73
C VAL A 153 12.68 -0.42 5.29
N VAL A 154 13.75 0.38 5.17
CA VAL A 154 15.09 -0.12 4.83
C VAL A 154 15.57 -1.14 5.87
N GLU A 155 15.43 -0.81 7.15
CA GLU A 155 15.80 -1.70 8.25
C GLU A 155 15.06 -3.04 8.15
N LYS A 156 13.74 -3.03 7.97
CA LYS A 156 12.94 -4.25 7.84
C LYS A 156 13.34 -5.09 6.63
N LEU A 157 13.58 -4.46 5.47
CA LEU A 157 14.06 -5.16 4.27
C LEU A 157 15.40 -5.86 4.49
N LEU A 158 16.36 -5.17 5.09
CA LEU A 158 17.70 -5.71 5.34
C LEU A 158 17.70 -6.77 6.46
N GLN A 159 16.88 -6.62 7.49
CA GLN A 159 16.70 -7.63 8.52
C GLN A 159 16.09 -8.92 7.96
N GLN A 160 15.01 -8.82 7.18
CA GLN A 160 14.33 -9.97 6.57
C GLN A 160 15.23 -10.77 5.62
N THR A 161 16.20 -10.11 5.00
CA THR A 161 17.13 -10.76 4.07
C THR A 161 18.46 -11.17 4.72
N GLY A 162 18.56 -11.06 6.05
CA GLY A 162 19.73 -11.47 6.81
C GLY A 162 20.94 -10.55 6.64
N SER A 163 20.74 -9.28 6.42
CA SER A 163 21.78 -8.29 6.13
C SER A 163 21.73 -7.04 7.04
N PRO A 164 21.56 -7.18 8.37
CA PRO A 164 21.40 -6.02 9.25
C PRO A 164 22.64 -5.11 9.26
N ASP A 165 23.84 -5.67 9.07
CA ASP A 165 25.10 -4.89 9.04
C ASP A 165 25.17 -3.87 7.90
N ALA A 166 24.30 -4.01 6.88
CA ALA A 166 24.25 -3.09 5.75
C ALA A 166 23.38 -1.85 6.01
N ILE A 167 22.61 -1.81 7.10
CA ILE A 167 21.64 -0.76 7.37
C ILE A 167 22.31 0.61 7.44
N ASN A 168 23.28 0.76 8.35
CA ASN A 168 23.98 2.04 8.55
C ASN A 168 24.75 2.46 7.29
N GLU A 169 25.40 1.51 6.62
CA GLU A 169 26.15 1.79 5.39
C GLU A 169 25.24 2.32 4.29
N LEU A 170 24.05 1.73 4.12
CA LEU A 170 23.08 2.20 3.13
C LEU A 170 22.54 3.57 3.51
N LEU A 171 22.02 3.73 4.72
CA LEU A 171 21.36 4.98 5.15
C LEU A 171 22.32 6.19 5.16
N GLN A 172 23.63 5.95 5.30
CA GLN A 172 24.66 6.98 5.23
C GLN A 172 25.26 7.14 3.83
N SER A 173 24.85 6.34 2.86
CA SER A 173 25.42 6.40 1.50
C SER A 173 24.90 7.63 0.72
N GLU A 174 25.77 8.19 -0.11
CA GLU A 174 25.39 9.25 -1.06
C GLU A 174 24.31 8.77 -2.05
N ASP A 175 24.32 7.48 -2.41
CA ASP A 175 23.36 6.91 -3.33
C ASP A 175 21.95 6.92 -2.73
N TRP A 176 21.81 6.61 -1.43
CA TRP A 176 20.54 6.73 -0.73
C TRP A 176 20.06 8.18 -0.65
N ALA A 177 20.92 9.09 -0.24
CA ALA A 177 20.58 10.50 -0.13
C ALA A 177 20.11 11.08 -1.48
N ARG A 178 20.87 10.80 -2.55
CA ARG A 178 20.55 11.23 -3.92
C ARG A 178 19.23 10.65 -4.42
N SER A 179 18.97 9.38 -4.15
CA SER A 179 17.73 8.71 -4.54
C SER A 179 16.52 9.28 -3.78
N ARG A 180 16.67 9.56 -2.48
CA ARG A 180 15.62 10.21 -1.69
C ARG A 180 15.31 11.63 -2.16
N GLU A 181 16.33 12.41 -2.50
CA GLU A 181 16.16 13.74 -3.07
C GLU A 181 15.44 13.68 -4.43
N LYS A 182 15.85 12.76 -5.31
CA LYS A 182 15.27 12.57 -6.64
C LYS A 182 13.81 12.18 -6.61
N HIS A 183 13.42 11.26 -5.71
CA HIS A 183 12.09 10.65 -5.70
C HIS A 183 11.13 11.21 -4.63
N GLY A 184 11.64 11.96 -3.65
CA GLY A 184 10.84 12.63 -2.62
C GLY A 184 9.91 11.68 -1.88
N GLN A 185 8.61 11.88 -2.01
CA GLN A 185 7.57 11.06 -1.37
C GLN A 185 7.39 9.66 -1.98
N ASN A 186 8.04 9.36 -3.11
CA ASN A 186 7.96 8.04 -3.75
C ASN A 186 9.07 7.11 -3.23
N LEU A 187 8.87 6.56 -2.03
CA LEU A 187 9.84 5.63 -1.42
C LEU A 187 10.08 4.39 -2.28
N ARG A 188 9.06 3.92 -2.98
CA ARG A 188 9.18 2.72 -3.83
C ARG A 188 10.25 2.86 -4.88
N GLU A 189 10.31 4.00 -5.58
CA GLU A 189 11.34 4.27 -6.59
C GLU A 189 12.72 4.41 -5.93
N SER A 190 12.80 5.05 -4.75
CA SER A 190 14.06 5.11 -4.01
C SER A 190 14.59 3.72 -3.66
N LEU A 191 13.70 2.79 -3.28
CA LEU A 191 14.10 1.41 -2.98
C LEU A 191 14.53 0.65 -4.25
N PHE A 192 13.94 0.93 -5.41
CA PHE A 192 14.37 0.33 -6.68
C PHE A 192 15.76 0.82 -7.11
N ASP A 193 16.08 2.09 -6.91
CA ASP A 193 17.45 2.59 -7.15
C ASP A 193 18.49 1.84 -6.28
N MET A 194 18.11 1.39 -5.08
CA MET A 194 18.99 0.62 -4.19
C MET A 194 19.22 -0.83 -4.62
N TYR A 195 18.48 -1.33 -5.61
CA TYR A 195 18.73 -2.65 -6.19
C TYR A 195 20.13 -2.75 -6.78
N ASP A 196 20.54 -1.75 -7.57
CA ASP A 196 21.86 -1.72 -8.21
C ASP A 196 22.96 -1.48 -7.18
N TRP A 197 22.75 -0.60 -6.21
CA TRP A 197 23.64 -0.40 -5.08
C TRP A 197 23.98 -1.73 -4.38
N TRP A 198 22.97 -2.56 -4.12
CA TRP A 198 23.16 -3.87 -3.49
C TRP A 198 23.96 -4.83 -4.37
N GLN A 199 23.69 -4.88 -5.66
CA GLN A 199 24.43 -5.73 -6.59
C GLN A 199 25.93 -5.38 -6.60
N HIS A 200 26.27 -4.11 -6.67
CA HIS A 200 27.64 -3.65 -6.60
C HIS A 200 28.32 -3.97 -5.26
N LYS A 201 27.59 -3.87 -4.15
CA LYS A 201 28.08 -4.22 -2.82
C LYS A 201 28.42 -5.70 -2.70
N VAL A 202 27.50 -6.59 -3.13
CA VAL A 202 27.71 -8.03 -3.10
C VAL A 202 28.88 -8.44 -4.00
N ALA A 203 28.99 -7.87 -5.20
CA ALA A 203 30.08 -8.12 -6.12
C ALA A 203 31.47 -7.77 -5.51
N ARG A 204 31.57 -6.70 -4.72
CA ARG A 204 32.80 -6.30 -4.02
C ARG A 204 33.17 -7.22 -2.85
N ARG A 205 32.21 -7.93 -2.26
CA ARG A 205 32.42 -8.85 -1.13
C ARG A 205 32.74 -10.28 -1.55
N THR A 206 32.55 -10.62 -2.82
CA THR A 206 32.90 -11.93 -3.36
C THR A 206 34.25 -11.78 -4.09
N PRO A 207 35.38 -12.19 -3.51
CA PRO A 207 36.64 -12.19 -4.22
C PRO A 207 36.59 -13.19 -5.39
N PRO A 208 37.39 -12.96 -6.45
CA PRO A 208 37.40 -13.80 -7.66
C PRO A 208 37.87 -15.24 -7.36
#